data_6b1cc73ddf14a7e7208b5678acf77740
#
_entry.id   6b1cc73ddf14a7e7208b5678acf77740
#
_cell.length_a   1.000
_cell.length_b   1.000
_cell.length_c   1.000
_cell.angle_alpha   90.00
_cell.angle_beta   90.00
_cell.angle_gamma   90.00
#
_symmetry.space_group_name_H-M   'P 1'
#
loop_
_entity.id
_entity.type
_entity.pdbx_description
1 polymer ?
#
loop_
_entity_poly.entity_id
_entity_poly.type
_entity_poly.pdbx_seq_one_letter_code
_entity_poly.pdbx_strand_id
1 'polypeptide(L)'
;MKAIAIGTVDAKCLPVLAASITFYVPTDVVVYLSGSEMKLPRHKTVNMPNEATNFGDAFNAVMNRAFQDFDEVVCCNDDIVFNPYTWGLLAEDVSIIRSENNPLGWVACRSDYARGYQNIRIGKGQIGNFFKYQSEHHILTAEIIAPICAYIHKDAWVDFPPINWYSDDIQCLDIMSKGYLNFISRAYVHHVGSQTCGQDGAKCVADAQPWIRENRPELYAQWFQKKG
;
A
#
# COMPACT_ATOMS: atom_id res chain seq x y z
N MET A 1 -11.35 -6.71 -9.31
CA MET A 1 -9.97 -6.17 -9.36
C MET A 1 -9.29 -6.62 -10.65
N LYS A 2 -8.88 -5.68 -11.51
CA LYS A 2 -8.29 -5.97 -12.84
C LYS A 2 -6.98 -5.23 -13.11
N ALA A 3 -6.49 -4.44 -12.15
CA ALA A 3 -5.27 -3.68 -12.28
C ALA A 3 -4.42 -3.74 -11.00
N ILE A 4 -3.10 -3.77 -11.20
CA ILE A 4 -2.09 -3.53 -10.15
C ILE A 4 -1.29 -2.30 -10.57
N ALA A 5 -1.04 -1.38 -9.64
CA ALA A 5 -0.19 -0.22 -9.83
C ALA A 5 1.01 -0.30 -8.89
N ILE A 6 2.22 -0.27 -9.45
CA ILE A 6 3.49 -0.45 -8.76
C ILE A 6 4.34 0.80 -8.97
N GLY A 7 4.66 1.49 -7.88
CA GLY A 7 5.69 2.53 -7.88
C GLY A 7 7.04 1.93 -7.47
N THR A 8 8.11 2.18 -8.24
CA THR A 8 9.46 1.75 -7.85
C THR A 8 10.47 2.88 -8.01
N VAL A 9 11.41 2.93 -7.08
CA VAL A 9 12.58 3.82 -7.11
C VAL A 9 13.85 2.99 -7.26
N ASP A 10 13.87 1.79 -6.66
CA ASP A 10 15.00 0.85 -6.70
C ASP A 10 14.49 -0.55 -7.10
N ALA A 11 14.77 -0.96 -8.30
CA ALA A 11 14.25 -2.19 -8.90
C ALA A 11 14.83 -3.51 -8.31
N LYS A 12 15.56 -3.47 -7.20
CA LYS A 12 16.23 -4.66 -6.62
C LYS A 12 15.30 -5.83 -6.36
N CYS A 13 14.11 -5.55 -5.78
CA CYS A 13 13.13 -6.58 -5.43
C CYS A 13 12.18 -6.92 -6.58
N LEU A 14 12.17 -6.10 -7.63
CA LEU A 14 11.25 -6.24 -8.75
C LEU A 14 11.24 -7.63 -9.43
N PRO A 15 12.39 -8.33 -9.61
CA PRO A 15 12.38 -9.68 -10.18
C PRO A 15 11.59 -10.70 -9.34
N VAL A 16 11.65 -10.60 -8.01
CA VAL A 16 10.93 -11.50 -7.09
C VAL A 16 9.43 -11.18 -7.12
N LEU A 17 9.07 -9.90 -7.09
CA LEU A 17 7.69 -9.45 -7.25
C LEU A 17 7.13 -9.94 -8.60
N ALA A 18 7.86 -9.73 -9.70
CA ALA A 18 7.45 -10.15 -11.05
C ALA A 18 7.18 -11.66 -11.13
N ALA A 19 8.07 -12.47 -10.52
CA ALA A 19 7.86 -13.91 -10.43
C ALA A 19 6.58 -14.25 -9.65
N SER A 20 6.36 -13.62 -8.49
CA SER A 20 5.18 -13.88 -7.67
C SER A 20 3.87 -13.46 -8.38
N ILE A 21 3.86 -12.33 -9.08
CA ILE A 21 2.72 -11.90 -9.92
C ILE A 21 2.46 -12.95 -10.99
N THR A 22 3.49 -13.40 -11.72
CA THR A 22 3.36 -14.36 -12.80
C THR A 22 2.71 -15.68 -12.35
N PHE A 23 2.99 -16.11 -11.10
CA PHE A 23 2.47 -17.38 -10.58
C PHE A 23 1.13 -17.27 -9.87
N TYR A 24 0.85 -16.16 -9.17
CA TYR A 24 -0.23 -16.09 -8.19
C TYR A 24 -1.29 -15.03 -8.48
N VAL A 25 -1.07 -14.15 -9.45
CA VAL A 25 -2.07 -13.17 -9.89
C VAL A 25 -2.76 -13.65 -11.16
N PRO A 26 -4.08 -13.49 -11.33
CA PRO A 26 -4.80 -13.86 -12.55
C PRO A 26 -4.24 -13.17 -13.79
N THR A 27 -4.16 -13.88 -14.90
CA THR A 27 -3.50 -13.42 -16.14
C THR A 27 -4.23 -12.30 -16.86
N ASP A 28 -5.48 -12.05 -16.54
CA ASP A 28 -6.29 -10.95 -17.08
C ASP A 28 -6.11 -9.63 -16.30
N VAL A 29 -5.26 -9.62 -15.28
CA VAL A 29 -4.87 -8.41 -14.55
C VAL A 29 -3.81 -7.65 -15.33
N VAL A 30 -4.01 -6.34 -15.53
CA VAL A 30 -3.04 -5.43 -16.13
C VAL A 30 -2.12 -4.87 -15.05
N VAL A 31 -0.81 -4.86 -15.32
CA VAL A 31 0.19 -4.36 -14.38
C VAL A 31 0.76 -3.05 -14.89
N TYR A 32 0.58 -1.98 -14.13
CA TYR A 32 1.18 -0.66 -14.33
C TYR A 32 2.42 -0.54 -13.47
N LEU A 33 3.52 -0.14 -14.06
CA LEU A 33 4.80 0.05 -13.37
C LEU A 33 5.37 1.43 -13.67
N SER A 34 5.69 2.17 -12.64
CA SER A 34 6.40 3.45 -12.73
C SER A 34 7.82 3.33 -12.18
N GLY A 35 8.81 3.88 -12.88
CA GLY A 35 10.20 3.98 -12.44
C GLY A 35 11.13 2.86 -12.90
N SER A 36 10.61 1.85 -13.58
CA SER A 36 11.41 0.77 -14.17
C SER A 36 10.68 0.12 -15.33
N GLU A 37 11.34 -0.80 -16.01
CA GLU A 37 10.72 -1.64 -17.03
C GLU A 37 10.58 -3.08 -16.52
N MET A 38 9.38 -3.63 -16.67
CA MET A 38 9.08 -5.02 -16.38
C MET A 38 8.30 -5.64 -17.54
N LYS A 39 8.67 -6.87 -17.90
CA LYS A 39 7.90 -7.70 -18.82
C LYS A 39 7.44 -8.95 -18.09
N LEU A 40 6.15 -9.13 -18.00
CA LEU A 40 5.54 -10.33 -17.44
C LEU A 40 5.07 -11.25 -18.56
N PRO A 41 5.53 -12.50 -18.59
CA PRO A 41 5.22 -13.42 -19.73
C PRO A 41 3.71 -13.66 -19.91
N ARG A 42 2.91 -13.49 -18.87
CA ARG A 42 1.50 -13.85 -18.81
C ARG A 42 0.54 -12.68 -18.59
N HIS A 43 1.06 -11.46 -18.40
CA HIS A 43 0.27 -10.28 -18.08
C HIS A 43 0.57 -9.14 -19.05
N LYS A 44 -0.44 -8.32 -19.33
CA LYS A 44 -0.21 -7.04 -19.99
C LYS A 44 0.49 -6.12 -19.00
N THR A 45 1.62 -5.53 -19.41
CA THR A 45 2.36 -4.54 -18.65
C THR A 45 2.32 -3.18 -19.33
N VAL A 46 2.16 -2.12 -18.53
CA VAL A 46 2.26 -0.73 -18.94
C VAL A 46 3.38 -0.10 -18.12
N ASN A 47 4.54 0.09 -18.76
CA ASN A 47 5.71 0.71 -18.12
C ASN A 47 5.67 2.22 -18.36
N MET A 48 5.98 2.98 -17.33
CA MET A 48 5.95 4.44 -17.32
C MET A 48 7.29 4.97 -16.79
N PRO A 49 7.82 6.08 -17.35
CA PRO A 49 8.93 6.78 -16.71
C PRO A 49 8.48 7.29 -15.34
N ASN A 50 9.42 7.36 -14.39
CA ASN A 50 9.19 7.97 -13.09
C ASN A 50 10.19 9.11 -12.91
N GLU A 51 9.70 10.32 -12.89
CA GLU A 51 10.47 11.54 -12.59
C GLU A 51 10.26 11.99 -11.13
N ALA A 52 9.46 11.24 -10.38
CA ALA A 52 9.11 11.57 -9.01
C ALA A 52 10.32 11.38 -8.07
N THR A 53 10.48 12.29 -7.13
CA THR A 53 11.55 12.29 -6.14
C THR A 53 11.10 11.82 -4.76
N ASN A 54 9.82 11.50 -4.61
CA ASN A 54 9.20 11.05 -3.36
C ASN A 54 8.15 9.96 -3.61
N PHE A 55 7.77 9.29 -2.53
CA PHE A 55 6.80 8.20 -2.54
C PHE A 55 5.42 8.67 -3.07
N GLY A 56 4.92 9.80 -2.55
CA GLY A 56 3.58 10.27 -2.89
C GLY A 56 3.42 10.51 -4.38
N ASP A 57 4.32 11.29 -4.99
CA ASP A 57 4.26 11.60 -6.42
C ASP A 57 4.44 10.35 -7.30
N ALA A 58 5.33 9.43 -6.89
CA ALA A 58 5.55 8.19 -7.63
C ALA A 58 4.28 7.34 -7.70
N PHE A 59 3.60 7.18 -6.57
CA PHE A 59 2.36 6.41 -6.52
C PHE A 59 1.19 7.15 -7.17
N ASN A 60 1.07 8.47 -7.00
CA ASN A 60 0.04 9.27 -7.67
C ASN A 60 0.12 9.09 -9.19
N ALA A 61 1.31 9.17 -9.76
CA ALA A 61 1.50 9.02 -11.20
C ALA A 61 1.00 7.65 -11.72
N VAL A 62 1.38 6.55 -11.08
CA VAL A 62 1.01 5.21 -11.53
C VAL A 62 -0.45 4.89 -11.23
N MET A 63 -0.98 5.32 -10.08
CA MET A 63 -2.38 5.11 -9.71
C MET A 63 -3.31 5.89 -10.64
N ASN A 64 -3.02 7.18 -10.87
CA ASN A 64 -3.81 8.02 -11.77
C ASN A 64 -3.79 7.49 -13.21
N ARG A 65 -2.67 6.91 -13.66
CA ARG A 65 -2.62 6.24 -14.96
C ARG A 65 -3.51 4.97 -14.99
N ALA A 66 -3.46 4.16 -13.95
CA ALA A 66 -4.28 2.95 -13.86
C ALA A 66 -5.78 3.29 -13.80
N PHE A 67 -6.16 4.36 -13.11
CA PHE A 67 -7.55 4.84 -13.01
C PHE A 67 -8.12 5.42 -14.31
N GLN A 68 -7.30 5.68 -15.33
CA GLN A 68 -7.82 6.01 -16.68
C GLN A 68 -8.44 4.78 -17.35
N ASP A 69 -7.96 3.58 -17.02
CA ASP A 69 -8.39 2.34 -17.66
C ASP A 69 -9.30 1.49 -16.75
N PHE A 70 -9.20 1.63 -15.41
CA PHE A 70 -9.91 0.80 -14.42
C PHE A 70 -10.41 1.63 -13.24
N ASP A 71 -11.60 1.28 -12.74
CA ASP A 71 -12.15 1.90 -11.53
C ASP A 71 -11.59 1.29 -10.24
N GLU A 72 -11.01 0.10 -10.32
CA GLU A 72 -10.52 -0.68 -9.20
C GLU A 72 -9.06 -1.05 -9.40
N VAL A 73 -8.20 -0.61 -8.49
CA VAL A 73 -6.75 -0.81 -8.59
C VAL A 73 -6.22 -1.36 -7.27
N VAL A 74 -5.27 -2.28 -7.37
CA VAL A 74 -4.44 -2.71 -6.23
C VAL A 74 -3.13 -1.92 -6.30
N CYS A 75 -2.93 -1.04 -5.33
CA CYS A 75 -1.65 -0.38 -5.07
C CYS A 75 -0.66 -1.40 -4.52
N CYS A 76 0.59 -1.39 -4.98
CA CYS A 76 1.56 -2.41 -4.63
C CYS A 76 2.98 -1.82 -4.55
N ASN A 77 3.68 -2.08 -3.45
CA ASN A 77 5.12 -1.82 -3.37
C ASN A 77 5.90 -2.81 -4.24
N ASP A 78 7.10 -2.42 -4.64
CA ASP A 78 7.99 -3.23 -5.47
C ASP A 78 8.77 -4.31 -4.70
N ASP A 79 8.73 -4.27 -3.36
CA ASP A 79 9.43 -5.17 -2.45
C ASP A 79 8.51 -6.15 -1.71
N ILE A 80 7.39 -6.52 -2.34
CA ILE A 80 6.47 -7.55 -1.80
C ILE A 80 6.51 -8.83 -2.62
N VAL A 81 5.99 -9.90 -2.01
CA VAL A 81 5.82 -11.21 -2.64
C VAL A 81 4.40 -11.69 -2.41
N PHE A 82 3.66 -11.94 -3.50
CA PHE A 82 2.36 -12.59 -3.46
C PHE A 82 2.50 -14.07 -3.10
N ASN A 83 1.52 -14.62 -2.43
CA ASN A 83 1.36 -16.05 -2.21
C ASN A 83 0.10 -16.58 -2.96
N PRO A 84 -0.11 -17.91 -3.03
CA PRO A 84 -1.23 -18.50 -3.78
C PRO A 84 -2.62 -18.01 -3.36
N TYR A 85 -2.77 -17.50 -2.14
CA TYR A 85 -4.08 -17.11 -1.58
C TYR A 85 -4.30 -15.60 -1.57
N THR A 86 -3.26 -14.79 -1.73
CA THR A 86 -3.30 -13.32 -1.56
C THR A 86 -4.43 -12.70 -2.40
N TRP A 87 -4.41 -12.94 -3.71
CA TRP A 87 -5.35 -12.30 -4.63
C TRP A 87 -6.79 -12.74 -4.38
N GLY A 88 -6.99 -14.04 -4.18
CA GLY A 88 -8.33 -14.60 -3.94
C GLY A 88 -8.95 -14.08 -2.64
N LEU A 89 -8.21 -14.10 -1.53
CA LEU A 89 -8.68 -13.60 -0.25
C LEU A 89 -8.93 -12.08 -0.28
N LEU A 90 -8.05 -11.30 -0.93
CA LEU A 90 -8.28 -9.86 -1.05
C LEU A 90 -9.57 -9.56 -1.82
N ALA A 91 -9.81 -10.28 -2.92
CA ALA A 91 -11.03 -10.12 -3.72
C ALA A 91 -12.29 -10.53 -2.94
N GLU A 92 -12.21 -11.62 -2.19
CA GLU A 92 -13.30 -12.10 -1.32
C GLU A 92 -13.63 -11.06 -0.24
N ASP A 93 -12.61 -10.53 0.44
CA ASP A 93 -12.80 -9.54 1.52
C ASP A 93 -13.40 -8.24 0.99
N VAL A 94 -12.95 -7.75 -0.17
CA VAL A 94 -13.56 -6.60 -0.86
C VAL A 94 -15.05 -6.86 -1.14
N SER A 95 -15.39 -8.08 -1.59
CA SER A 95 -16.79 -8.46 -1.86
C SER A 95 -17.63 -8.52 -0.58
N ILE A 96 -17.08 -9.05 0.51
CA ILE A 96 -17.74 -9.09 1.83
C ILE A 96 -18.06 -7.68 2.32
N ILE A 97 -17.04 -6.80 2.35
CA ILE A 97 -17.19 -5.41 2.82
C ILE A 97 -18.27 -4.68 2.03
N ARG A 98 -18.29 -4.86 0.70
CA ARG A 98 -19.31 -4.28 -0.17
C ARG A 98 -20.73 -4.82 0.12
N SER A 99 -20.84 -6.12 0.36
CA SER A 99 -22.15 -6.74 0.65
C SER A 99 -22.76 -6.22 1.95
N GLU A 100 -21.95 -5.71 2.86
CA GLU A 100 -22.36 -5.07 4.10
C GLU A 100 -22.68 -3.56 3.94
N ASN A 101 -22.62 -3.03 2.71
CA ASN A 101 -22.83 -1.62 2.37
C ASN A 101 -21.86 -0.65 3.07
N ASN A 102 -20.68 -1.10 3.43
CA ASN A 102 -19.66 -0.24 4.00
C ASN A 102 -19.07 0.70 2.92
N PRO A 103 -18.87 1.99 3.23
CA PRO A 103 -18.18 2.92 2.34
C PRO A 103 -16.68 2.57 2.28
N LEU A 104 -16.29 1.90 1.21
CA LEU A 104 -15.02 1.21 1.09
C LEU A 104 -13.90 2.14 0.61
N GLY A 105 -12.96 2.45 1.51
CA GLY A 105 -11.70 3.09 1.22
C GLY A 105 -10.62 2.06 0.87
N TRP A 106 -9.48 2.09 1.55
CA TRP A 106 -8.45 1.07 1.39
C TRP A 106 -8.87 -0.29 1.98
N VAL A 107 -8.50 -1.37 1.27
CA VAL A 107 -8.50 -2.74 1.82
C VAL A 107 -7.07 -3.28 1.68
N ALA A 108 -6.31 -3.25 2.76
CA ALA A 108 -4.89 -3.57 2.77
C ALA A 108 -4.62 -5.02 3.20
N CYS A 109 -3.68 -5.66 2.51
CA CYS A 109 -3.17 -6.97 2.93
C CYS A 109 -2.40 -6.87 4.26
N ARG A 110 -2.43 -7.94 5.04
CA ARG A 110 -1.51 -8.16 6.17
C ARG A 110 -0.10 -8.43 5.65
N SER A 111 0.88 -8.16 6.50
CA SER A 111 2.27 -8.40 6.15
C SER A 111 3.10 -8.72 7.40
N ASP A 112 4.27 -9.28 7.18
CA ASP A 112 5.30 -9.49 8.20
C ASP A 112 6.15 -8.23 8.47
N TYR A 113 6.00 -7.19 7.65
CA TYR A 113 6.64 -5.90 7.85
C TYR A 113 5.67 -4.76 7.50
N ALA A 114 4.83 -4.42 8.45
CA ALA A 114 3.84 -3.35 8.36
C ALA A 114 3.59 -2.76 9.75
N ARG A 115 2.73 -1.73 9.85
CA ARG A 115 2.36 -1.11 11.12
C ARG A 115 1.17 -1.78 11.80
N GLY A 116 1.07 -1.64 13.10
CA GLY A 116 -0.13 -1.97 13.90
C GLY A 116 -0.66 -3.38 13.67
N TYR A 117 -1.97 -3.48 13.56
CA TYR A 117 -2.68 -4.76 13.35
C TYR A 117 -2.51 -5.37 11.95
N GLN A 118 -1.95 -4.61 11.00
CA GLN A 118 -1.59 -5.12 9.68
C GLN A 118 -0.36 -6.05 9.76
N ASN A 119 0.49 -5.89 10.79
CA ASN A 119 1.66 -6.72 11.02
C ASN A 119 1.28 -8.03 11.70
N ILE A 120 1.67 -9.16 11.08
CA ILE A 120 1.43 -10.50 11.65
C ILE A 120 2.50 -10.96 12.63
N ARG A 121 3.61 -10.23 12.79
CA ARG A 121 4.67 -10.56 13.74
C ARG A 121 4.20 -10.34 15.18
N ILE A 122 4.54 -11.28 16.04
CA ILE A 122 4.34 -11.16 17.49
C ILE A 122 5.64 -10.67 18.12
N GLY A 123 5.57 -9.50 18.78
CA GLY A 123 6.71 -8.91 19.49
C GLY A 123 7.57 -7.97 18.63
N LYS A 124 8.29 -7.09 19.30
CA LYS A 124 9.15 -6.09 18.65
C LYS A 124 10.46 -6.75 18.22
N GLY A 125 10.72 -6.79 16.91
CA GLY A 125 12.07 -6.73 16.34
C GLY A 125 13.05 -7.87 16.66
N GLN A 126 12.64 -9.00 17.21
CA GLN A 126 13.57 -10.11 17.48
C GLN A 126 13.65 -11.07 16.29
N ILE A 127 14.86 -11.32 15.82
CA ILE A 127 15.16 -12.41 14.89
C ILE A 127 14.70 -13.72 15.53
N GLY A 128 13.84 -14.48 14.82
CA GLY A 128 13.31 -15.76 15.29
C GLY A 128 11.92 -15.74 15.92
N ASN A 129 11.24 -14.59 15.95
CA ASN A 129 9.83 -14.56 16.32
C ASN A 129 8.99 -15.30 15.28
N PHE A 130 8.29 -16.34 15.74
CA PHE A 130 7.38 -17.08 14.89
C PHE A 130 6.18 -16.24 14.52
N PHE A 131 5.78 -16.29 13.25
CA PHE A 131 4.54 -15.69 12.80
C PHE A 131 3.37 -16.47 13.39
N LYS A 132 2.51 -15.82 14.13
CA LYS A 132 1.22 -16.37 14.45
C LYS A 132 0.24 -15.92 13.38
N TYR A 133 0.22 -16.63 12.25
CA TYR A 133 -0.92 -16.53 11.35
C TYR A 133 -2.09 -17.22 12.06
N GLN A 134 -2.98 -16.44 12.62
CA GLN A 134 -4.21 -16.97 13.19
C GLN A 134 -5.20 -17.14 12.07
N SER A 135 -5.70 -18.36 11.89
CA SER A 135 -6.82 -18.69 10.99
C SER A 135 -8.10 -17.91 11.32
N GLU A 136 -8.14 -17.28 12.48
CA GLU A 136 -9.24 -16.48 13.00
C GLU A 136 -9.12 -14.99 12.66
N HIS A 137 -8.25 -14.62 11.71
CA HIS A 137 -8.14 -13.23 11.30
C HIS A 137 -9.43 -12.78 10.62
N HIS A 138 -10.13 -11.90 11.29
CA HIS A 138 -11.25 -11.19 10.72
C HIS A 138 -10.76 -10.01 9.86
N ILE A 139 -11.61 -9.55 8.97
CA ILE A 139 -11.48 -8.24 8.37
C ILE A 139 -11.59 -7.22 9.51
N LEU A 140 -10.65 -6.30 9.58
CA LEU A 140 -10.62 -5.28 10.63
C LEU A 140 -10.78 -3.89 10.00
N THR A 141 -11.50 -3.00 10.66
CA THR A 141 -11.43 -1.56 10.35
C THR A 141 -10.15 -0.98 10.92
N ALA A 142 -9.56 -0.03 10.23
CA ALA A 142 -8.37 0.68 10.68
C ALA A 142 -8.43 2.15 10.27
N GLU A 143 -7.98 3.05 11.13
CA GLU A 143 -7.85 4.45 10.79
C GLU A 143 -6.72 4.65 9.76
N ILE A 144 -5.58 4.05 10.02
CA ILE A 144 -4.37 4.15 9.20
C ILE A 144 -3.90 2.76 8.81
N ILE A 145 -3.60 2.59 7.53
CA ILE A 145 -2.96 1.40 6.95
C ILE A 145 -1.70 1.80 6.19
N ALA A 146 -0.81 0.85 5.95
CA ALA A 146 0.27 0.98 4.98
C ALA A 146 -0.17 0.30 3.67
N PRO A 147 -0.31 1.02 2.56
CA PRO A 147 -0.84 0.48 1.30
C PRO A 147 0.21 -0.30 0.51
N ILE A 148 0.99 -1.14 1.20
CA ILE A 148 2.05 -1.98 0.63
C ILE A 148 1.54 -2.99 -0.40
N CYS A 149 0.32 -3.46 -0.21
CA CYS A 149 -0.53 -4.18 -1.16
C CYS A 149 -1.97 -3.93 -0.74
N ALA A 150 -2.66 -3.03 -1.39
CA ALA A 150 -3.96 -2.58 -0.96
C ALA A 150 -4.88 -2.26 -2.15
N TYR A 151 -6.12 -2.73 -2.06
CA TYR A 151 -7.19 -2.40 -2.99
C TYR A 151 -7.79 -1.03 -2.68
N ILE A 152 -8.14 -0.29 -3.72
CA ILE A 152 -8.97 0.92 -3.64
C ILE A 152 -9.82 1.10 -4.90
N HIS A 153 -11.00 1.71 -4.75
CA HIS A 153 -11.84 2.19 -5.86
C HIS A 153 -11.54 3.67 -6.12
N LYS A 154 -11.60 4.11 -7.38
CA LYS A 154 -11.29 5.49 -7.77
C LYS A 154 -12.11 6.56 -7.06
N ASP A 155 -13.37 6.27 -6.70
CA ASP A 155 -14.23 7.23 -6.00
C ASP A 155 -13.74 7.55 -4.59
N ALA A 156 -13.06 6.60 -3.95
CA ALA A 156 -12.43 6.78 -2.65
C ALA A 156 -11.03 7.40 -2.75
N TRP A 157 -10.43 7.38 -3.95
CA TRP A 157 -9.06 7.84 -4.14
C TRP A 157 -8.87 9.31 -3.77
N VAL A 158 -7.77 9.58 -3.10
CA VAL A 158 -7.19 10.90 -2.85
C VAL A 158 -5.70 10.78 -3.14
N ASP A 159 -5.11 11.75 -3.77
CA ASP A 159 -3.68 11.75 -4.04
C ASP A 159 -2.87 11.74 -2.74
N PHE A 160 -1.79 10.98 -2.73
CA PHE A 160 -0.82 11.01 -1.65
C PHE A 160 -0.16 12.38 -1.53
N PRO A 161 0.09 12.91 -0.33
CA PRO A 161 1.03 14.01 -0.13
C PRO A 161 2.40 13.75 -0.76
N PRO A 162 3.06 14.76 -1.36
CA PRO A 162 4.34 14.61 -2.04
C PRO A 162 5.51 14.49 -1.06
N ILE A 163 5.48 13.52 -0.17
CA ILE A 163 6.46 13.22 0.87
C ILE A 163 6.72 11.72 0.96
N ASN A 164 7.86 11.32 1.53
CA ASN A 164 8.23 9.90 1.67
C ASN A 164 7.67 9.24 2.94
N TRP A 165 7.43 10.00 3.99
CA TRP A 165 6.99 9.51 5.30
C TRP A 165 5.72 10.23 5.71
N TYR A 166 4.77 9.56 6.34
CA TYR A 166 3.42 10.05 6.64
C TYR A 166 2.51 10.29 5.44
N SER A 167 2.96 10.03 4.22
CA SER A 167 2.16 10.21 3.02
C SER A 167 0.89 9.34 3.07
N ASP A 168 1.07 8.07 3.44
CA ASP A 168 -0.01 7.10 3.63
C ASP A 168 -0.90 7.41 4.85
N ASP A 169 -0.32 7.93 5.95
CA ASP A 169 -1.08 8.36 7.12
C ASP A 169 -2.08 9.47 6.75
N ILE A 170 -1.58 10.52 6.12
CA ILE A 170 -2.40 11.68 5.73
C ILE A 170 -3.46 11.26 4.72
N GLN A 171 -3.09 10.48 3.71
CA GLN A 171 -4.05 10.00 2.70
C GLN A 171 -5.16 9.14 3.33
N CYS A 172 -4.85 8.26 4.27
CA CYS A 172 -5.86 7.48 4.99
C CYS A 172 -6.86 8.39 5.70
N LEU A 173 -6.38 9.45 6.38
CA LEU A 173 -7.25 10.44 7.04
C LEU A 173 -8.09 11.24 6.04
N ASP A 174 -7.52 11.62 4.91
CA ASP A 174 -8.22 12.34 3.84
C ASP A 174 -9.32 11.47 3.21
N ILE A 175 -9.07 10.18 3.00
CA ILE A 175 -10.07 9.20 2.55
C ILE A 175 -11.22 9.08 3.57
N MET A 176 -10.88 8.98 4.85
CA MET A 176 -11.88 8.91 5.93
C MET A 176 -12.69 10.21 6.04
N SER A 177 -12.08 11.36 5.81
CA SER A 177 -12.79 12.66 5.81
C SER A 177 -13.85 12.76 4.69
N LYS A 178 -13.68 12.00 3.61
CA LYS A 178 -14.68 11.84 2.54
C LYS A 178 -15.80 10.83 2.89
N GLY A 179 -15.76 10.23 4.08
CA GLY A 179 -16.76 9.28 4.56
C GLY A 179 -16.46 7.81 4.24
N TYR A 180 -15.28 7.48 3.72
CA TYR A 180 -14.87 6.10 3.47
C TYR A 180 -14.18 5.49 4.71
N LEU A 181 -14.17 4.16 4.79
CA LEU A 181 -13.53 3.40 5.87
C LEU A 181 -12.37 2.58 5.30
N ASN A 182 -11.25 2.54 6.03
CA ASN A 182 -10.12 1.69 5.68
C ASN A 182 -10.19 0.35 6.41
N PHE A 183 -9.75 -0.71 5.74
CA PHE A 183 -9.83 -2.09 6.23
C PHE A 183 -8.49 -2.81 6.11
N ILE A 184 -8.28 -3.76 7.01
CA ILE A 184 -7.21 -4.76 6.93
C ILE A 184 -7.85 -6.08 6.53
N SER A 185 -7.45 -6.60 5.38
CA SER A 185 -7.89 -7.88 4.82
C SER A 185 -7.29 -9.06 5.58
N ARG A 186 -7.88 -10.25 5.40
CA ARG A 186 -7.29 -11.54 5.77
C ARG A 186 -6.12 -11.93 4.85
N ALA A 187 -6.06 -11.36 3.66
CA ALA A 187 -4.99 -11.61 2.70
C ALA A 187 -3.62 -11.21 3.25
N TYR A 188 -2.59 -11.95 2.87
CA TYR A 188 -1.22 -11.72 3.30
C TYR A 188 -0.27 -11.58 2.12
N VAL A 189 0.71 -10.68 2.24
CA VAL A 189 1.89 -10.59 1.39
C VAL A 189 3.15 -10.59 2.26
N HIS A 190 4.23 -11.21 1.78
CA HIS A 190 5.54 -10.99 2.37
C HIS A 190 6.07 -9.63 1.91
N HIS A 191 6.60 -8.83 2.83
CA HIS A 191 7.14 -7.50 2.56
C HIS A 191 8.56 -7.41 3.12
N VAL A 192 9.53 -7.23 2.24
CA VAL A 192 10.95 -7.12 2.64
C VAL A 192 11.15 -5.88 3.51
N GLY A 193 10.51 -4.78 3.14
CA GLY A 193 10.45 -3.54 3.91
C GLY A 193 11.73 -2.70 3.89
N SER A 194 11.55 -1.40 4.05
CA SER A 194 12.63 -0.40 4.18
C SER A 194 13.69 -0.40 3.07
N GLN A 195 13.33 -0.86 1.87
CA GLN A 195 14.28 -0.91 0.75
C GLN A 195 14.52 0.49 0.15
N THR A 196 13.51 1.35 0.11
CA THR A 196 13.57 2.69 -0.48
C THR A 196 13.97 3.76 0.53
N CYS A 197 13.33 3.80 1.69
CA CYS A 197 13.55 4.85 2.70
C CYS A 197 14.73 4.54 3.64
N GLY A 198 15.34 3.36 3.53
CA GLY A 198 16.39 2.92 4.44
C GLY A 198 15.89 2.71 5.88
N GLN A 199 16.83 2.60 6.82
CA GLN A 199 16.52 2.36 8.23
C GLN A 199 16.56 3.62 9.10
N ASP A 200 16.86 4.80 8.52
CA ASP A 200 16.92 6.08 9.25
C ASP A 200 15.53 6.73 9.33
N GLY A 201 14.68 6.16 10.16
CA GLY A 201 13.34 6.71 10.40
C GLY A 201 13.35 8.13 10.98
N ALA A 202 14.38 8.52 11.72
CA ALA A 202 14.49 9.88 12.28
C ALA A 202 14.68 10.91 11.16
N LYS A 203 15.53 10.60 10.17
CA LYS A 203 15.70 11.44 8.99
C LYS A 203 14.41 11.55 8.18
N CYS A 204 13.75 10.43 7.91
CA CYS A 204 12.49 10.42 7.15
C CYS A 204 11.40 11.27 7.83
N VAL A 205 11.31 11.21 9.16
CA VAL A 205 10.41 12.06 9.96
C VAL A 205 10.79 13.54 9.83
N ALA A 206 12.08 13.86 9.96
CA ALA A 206 12.56 15.24 9.86
C ALA A 206 12.30 15.83 8.47
N ASP A 207 12.48 15.04 7.41
CA ASP A 207 12.26 15.47 6.02
C ASP A 207 10.76 15.73 5.74
N ALA A 208 9.83 15.02 6.37
CA ALA A 208 8.39 15.20 6.19
C ALA A 208 7.81 16.38 6.98
N GLN A 209 8.38 16.71 8.14
CA GLN A 209 7.82 17.71 9.05
C GLN A 209 7.59 19.10 8.44
N PRO A 210 8.49 19.68 7.62
CA PRO A 210 8.27 21.00 7.02
C PRO A 210 6.99 21.03 6.18
N TRP A 211 6.79 20.03 5.32
CA TRP A 211 5.59 19.94 4.50
C TRP A 211 4.32 19.78 5.33
N ILE A 212 4.34 18.91 6.36
CA ILE A 212 3.18 18.67 7.24
C ILE A 212 2.85 19.96 8.02
N ARG A 213 3.86 20.67 8.53
CA ARG A 213 3.64 21.93 9.23
C ARG A 213 2.99 23.00 8.37
N GLU A 214 3.36 23.08 7.10
CA GLU A 214 2.85 24.08 6.16
C GLU A 214 1.45 23.70 5.64
N ASN A 215 1.22 22.43 5.31
CA ASN A 215 0.03 21.99 4.58
C ASN A 215 -1.03 21.30 5.47
N ARG A 216 -0.63 20.85 6.66
CA ARG A 216 -1.51 20.17 7.66
C ARG A 216 -1.13 20.60 9.09
N PRO A 217 -1.28 21.89 9.43
CA PRO A 217 -0.83 22.42 10.74
C PRO A 217 -1.52 21.74 11.93
N GLU A 218 -2.76 21.30 11.77
CA GLU A 218 -3.50 20.56 12.78
C GLU A 218 -2.87 19.18 13.07
N LEU A 219 -2.47 18.45 12.04
CA LEU A 219 -1.78 17.17 12.19
C LEU A 219 -0.37 17.36 12.72
N TYR A 220 0.31 18.42 12.29
CA TYR A 220 1.63 18.78 12.84
C TYR A 220 1.56 19.04 14.35
N ALA A 221 0.57 19.80 14.79
CA ALA A 221 0.36 20.06 16.22
C ALA A 221 0.06 18.77 17.00
N GLN A 222 -0.78 17.91 16.44
CA GLN A 222 -1.16 16.64 17.06
C GLN A 222 0.02 15.67 17.18
N TRP A 223 0.85 15.54 16.14
CA TRP A 223 1.88 14.52 16.06
C TRP A 223 3.22 14.93 16.64
N PHE A 224 3.57 16.22 16.56
CA PHE A 224 4.92 16.70 16.86
C PHE A 224 4.97 17.75 17.98
N GLN A 225 3.88 18.46 18.26
CA GLN A 225 3.83 19.40 19.38
C GLN A 225 3.29 18.66 20.59
N LYS A 226 4.18 18.20 21.50
CA LYS A 226 3.77 17.65 22.80
C LYS A 226 2.91 18.68 23.52
N LYS A 227 1.70 18.28 23.89
CA LYS A 227 0.98 18.98 24.96
C LYS A 227 1.84 18.83 26.22
N GLY A 228 2.49 19.92 26.63
CA GLY A 228 3.20 20.02 27.91
C GLY A 228 2.27 19.77 29.08
#